data_b5ac77207b698bbb36966ec2e69359aa
#
_entry.id   b5ac77207b698bbb36966ec2e69359aa
#
_cell.length_a   1.000
_cell.length_b   1.000
_cell.length_c   1.000
_cell.angle_alpha   90.00
_cell.angle_beta   90.00
_cell.angle_gamma   90.00
#
_symmetry.space_group_name_H-M   'P 1'
#
loop_
_entity.id
_entity.type
_entity.pdbx_description
1 polymer ?
#
loop_
_entity_poly.entity_id
_entity_poly.type
_entity_poly.pdbx_seq_one_letter_code
_entity_poly.pdbx_strand_id
1 'polypeptide(L)'
;MYKYIILILLTSSTAYATNGEKFYVKMGVGLNQISPIHFQTNDLNGKIKLASRFPLIQVGTGYDLTESIRTELSLDHYFLFLSDEVSTNASGDAFKLNYKTKISAAMLNGYKDITNFSIFTPFIGGGIGVSFLQDKATGIGTNTESGISEIIIPMYSQKVYRFAYKLTAGVDIDLTDNSTIELSYNYLNLGRNKPRMLESMIARDYLVHNLTTSVRFNF
;
A
#
# COMPACT_ATOMS: atom_id res chain seq x y z
N MET A 1 -22.37 -2.46 -9.34
CA MET A 1 -22.09 -1.36 -10.28
C MET A 1 -20.60 -1.12 -10.54
N TYR A 2 -19.66 -1.85 -9.93
CA TYR A 2 -18.20 -1.64 -10.09
C TYR A 2 -17.51 -2.53 -11.13
N LYS A 3 -18.22 -3.48 -11.76
CA LYS A 3 -17.63 -4.43 -12.74
C LYS A 3 -17.31 -3.84 -14.11
N TYR A 4 -17.84 -2.67 -14.44
CA TYR A 4 -17.72 -2.08 -15.79
C TYR A 4 -16.67 -0.95 -15.88
N ILE A 5 -16.19 -0.42 -14.76
CA ILE A 5 -15.22 0.68 -14.77
C ILE A 5 -13.84 0.21 -15.23
N ILE A 6 -13.45 -1.02 -14.90
CA ILE A 6 -12.15 -1.59 -15.30
C ILE A 6 -12.11 -1.90 -16.81
N LEU A 7 -13.24 -2.27 -17.39
CA LEU A 7 -13.34 -2.60 -18.82
C LEU A 7 -13.24 -1.35 -19.72
N ILE A 8 -13.72 -0.20 -19.24
CA ILE A 8 -13.69 1.06 -20.00
C ILE A 8 -12.27 1.63 -20.09
N LEU A 9 -11.42 1.43 -19.08
CA LEU A 9 -10.00 1.83 -19.10
C LEU A 9 -9.17 0.99 -20.07
N LEU A 10 -9.54 -0.26 -20.32
CA LEU A 10 -8.83 -1.14 -21.27
C LEU A 10 -9.27 -0.95 -22.74
N THR A 11 -10.47 -0.42 -22.98
CA THR A 11 -10.97 -0.25 -24.35
C THR A 11 -10.67 1.13 -24.95
N SER A 12 -10.28 2.11 -24.14
CA SER A 12 -9.93 3.45 -24.64
C SER A 12 -8.49 3.58 -25.16
N SER A 13 -7.66 2.55 -24.98
CA SER A 13 -6.26 2.58 -25.38
C SER A 13 -5.99 2.18 -26.84
N THR A 14 -7.02 1.85 -27.62
CA THR A 14 -6.84 1.43 -29.04
C THR A 14 -6.99 2.56 -30.07
N ALA A 15 -7.17 3.79 -29.65
CA ALA A 15 -7.33 4.91 -30.57
C ALA A 15 -6.23 5.94 -30.32
N TYR A 16 -5.39 6.11 -31.34
CA TYR A 16 -4.35 7.12 -31.54
C TYR A 16 -2.91 6.73 -31.18
N ALA A 17 -2.39 5.67 -31.78
CA ALA A 17 -0.96 5.59 -32.07
C ALA A 17 -0.70 6.37 -33.37
N THR A 18 -0.60 7.67 -33.31
CA THR A 18 -0.08 8.48 -34.39
C THR A 18 1.12 9.26 -33.88
N ASN A 19 2.30 8.92 -34.40
CA ASN A 19 3.56 9.64 -34.29
C ASN A 19 4.20 9.72 -32.89
N GLY A 20 4.80 8.62 -32.42
CA GLY A 20 5.80 8.68 -31.35
C GLY A 20 5.26 8.95 -29.93
N GLU A 21 3.96 8.87 -29.73
CA GLU A 21 3.37 9.01 -28.40
C GLU A 21 3.56 7.73 -27.61
N LYS A 22 4.31 7.84 -26.52
CA LYS A 22 4.70 6.71 -25.67
C LYS A 22 3.77 6.61 -24.47
N PHE A 23 2.56 6.17 -24.71
CA PHE A 23 1.63 5.82 -23.64
C PHE A 23 1.92 4.40 -23.18
N TYR A 24 1.83 4.16 -21.88
CA TYR A 24 2.02 2.83 -21.33
C TYR A 24 1.02 2.44 -20.26
N VAL A 25 0.87 1.13 -20.07
CA VAL A 25 0.14 0.52 -18.97
C VAL A 25 1.12 -0.35 -18.18
N LYS A 26 1.01 -0.29 -16.85
CA LYS A 26 1.86 -1.02 -15.93
C LYS A 26 1.03 -1.88 -14.98
N MET A 27 1.50 -3.10 -14.73
CA MET A 27 0.97 -3.99 -13.71
C MET A 27 2.11 -4.53 -12.87
N GLY A 28 1.95 -4.54 -11.56
CA GLY A 28 3.01 -4.96 -10.64
C GLY A 28 2.50 -5.64 -9.39
N VAL A 29 3.41 -6.37 -8.80
CA VAL A 29 3.25 -6.99 -7.48
C VAL A 29 4.44 -6.60 -6.61
N GLY A 30 4.25 -6.55 -5.30
CA GLY A 30 5.32 -6.17 -4.41
C GLY A 30 5.18 -6.75 -3.02
N LEU A 31 6.28 -6.62 -2.28
CA LEU A 31 6.35 -6.95 -0.87
C LEU A 31 6.64 -5.68 -0.08
N ASN A 32 5.85 -5.46 0.92
CA ASN A 32 5.94 -4.30 1.80
C ASN A 32 6.46 -4.68 3.16
N GLN A 33 7.17 -3.76 3.78
CA GLN A 33 7.56 -3.81 5.18
C GLN A 33 7.17 -2.49 5.83
N ILE A 34 6.35 -2.56 6.89
CA ILE A 34 6.04 -1.40 7.73
C ILE A 34 7.06 -1.31 8.86
N SER A 35 7.47 -0.09 9.18
CA SER A 35 8.28 0.18 10.36
C SER A 35 7.50 -0.19 11.63
N PRO A 36 8.12 -0.86 12.62
CA PRO A 36 7.46 -1.22 13.87
C PRO A 36 6.89 0.01 14.57
N ILE A 37 5.65 -0.11 15.05
CA ILE A 37 5.00 0.97 15.78
C ILE A 37 5.29 0.79 17.26
N HIS A 38 5.94 1.79 17.84
CA HIS A 38 6.12 1.89 19.29
C HIS A 38 4.96 2.72 19.86
N PHE A 39 4.31 2.24 20.87
CA PHE A 39 3.36 3.05 21.64
C PHE A 39 3.81 3.12 23.09
N GLN A 40 3.62 4.27 23.69
CA GLN A 40 3.93 4.54 25.08
C GLN A 40 2.70 5.22 25.69
N THR A 41 2.09 4.57 26.68
CA THR A 41 1.05 5.15 27.54
C THR A 41 1.62 5.24 28.95
N ASN A 42 1.06 6.12 29.79
CA ASN A 42 1.56 6.34 31.15
C ASN A 42 1.64 5.06 32.01
N ASP A 43 0.84 4.03 31.66
CA ASP A 43 0.76 2.76 32.43
C ASP A 43 1.18 1.51 31.64
N LEU A 44 1.41 1.60 30.34
CA LEU A 44 1.70 0.43 29.48
C LEU A 44 2.72 0.79 28.39
N ASN A 45 3.90 0.17 28.47
CA ASN A 45 4.89 0.17 27.39
C ASN A 45 4.70 -1.09 26.55
N GLY A 46 4.23 -0.94 25.30
CA GLY A 46 4.02 -2.06 24.41
C GLY A 46 4.60 -1.80 23.03
N LYS A 47 5.00 -2.89 22.36
CA LYS A 47 5.38 -2.90 20.95
C LYS A 47 4.31 -3.70 20.21
N ILE A 48 3.53 -3.05 19.34
CA ILE A 48 2.70 -3.79 18.41
C ILE A 48 3.60 -4.20 17.24
N LYS A 49 3.89 -5.49 17.14
CA LYS A 49 4.47 -6.05 15.93
C LYS A 49 3.38 -6.14 14.88
N LEU A 50 3.30 -5.17 14.01
CA LEU A 50 2.55 -5.31 12.76
C LEU A 50 3.18 -6.44 11.93
N ALA A 51 2.35 -7.13 11.13
CA ALA A 51 2.85 -8.11 10.17
C ALA A 51 3.99 -7.45 9.37
N SER A 52 5.20 -7.95 9.56
CA SER A 52 6.40 -7.29 9.05
C SER A 52 6.47 -7.28 7.52
N ARG A 53 5.68 -8.13 6.86
CA ARG A 53 5.64 -8.25 5.40
C ARG A 53 4.23 -8.53 4.92
N PHE A 54 3.80 -7.82 3.89
CA PHE A 54 2.48 -8.02 3.27
C PHE A 54 2.55 -7.70 1.78
N PRO A 55 1.74 -8.41 0.95
CA PRO A 55 1.75 -8.21 -0.49
C PRO A 55 1.05 -6.91 -0.90
N LEU A 56 1.39 -6.46 -2.11
CA LEU A 56 0.81 -5.35 -2.81
C LEU A 56 0.51 -5.76 -4.25
N ILE A 57 -0.57 -5.24 -4.79
CA ILE A 57 -0.86 -5.20 -6.22
C ILE A 57 -0.89 -3.75 -6.65
N GLN A 58 -0.22 -3.44 -7.77
CA GLN A 58 -0.18 -2.13 -8.39
C GLN A 58 -0.68 -2.21 -9.82
N VAL A 59 -1.47 -1.25 -10.24
CA VAL A 59 -1.80 -0.98 -11.64
C VAL A 59 -1.56 0.49 -11.92
N GLY A 60 -1.06 0.80 -13.09
CA GLY A 60 -0.75 2.17 -13.47
C GLY A 60 -0.88 2.39 -14.96
N THR A 61 -0.99 3.64 -15.33
CA THR A 61 -0.92 4.11 -16.69
C THR A 61 -0.09 5.38 -16.74
N GLY A 62 0.71 5.55 -17.74
CA GLY A 62 1.62 6.67 -17.82
C GLY A 62 1.94 7.10 -19.23
N TYR A 63 2.74 8.13 -19.30
CA TYR A 63 3.14 8.78 -20.53
C TYR A 63 4.61 9.21 -20.43
N ASP A 64 5.39 8.87 -21.47
CA ASP A 64 6.77 9.30 -21.61
C ASP A 64 6.82 10.72 -22.19
N LEU A 65 7.06 11.71 -21.33
CA LEU A 65 7.15 13.12 -21.72
C LEU A 65 8.36 13.39 -22.61
N THR A 66 9.47 12.73 -22.29
CA THR A 66 10.71 12.78 -23.05
C THR A 66 11.35 11.39 -23.04
N GLU A 67 12.48 11.20 -23.72
CA GLU A 67 13.26 9.96 -23.70
C GLU A 67 13.75 9.58 -22.28
N SER A 68 13.77 10.51 -21.33
CA SER A 68 14.28 10.28 -19.98
C SER A 68 13.32 10.68 -18.86
N ILE A 69 12.14 11.22 -19.18
CA ILE A 69 11.18 11.67 -18.17
C ILE A 69 9.82 11.08 -18.48
N ARG A 70 9.23 10.39 -17.50
CA ARG A 70 7.89 9.82 -17.59
C ARG A 70 7.01 10.21 -16.41
N THR A 71 5.71 10.24 -16.66
CA THR A 71 4.68 10.45 -15.63
C THR A 71 3.74 9.26 -15.59
N GLU A 72 3.19 8.98 -14.41
CA GLU A 72 2.34 7.81 -14.19
C GLU A 72 1.25 8.11 -13.16
N LEU A 73 0.04 7.69 -13.46
CA LEU A 73 -1.02 7.56 -12.47
C LEU A 73 -1.10 6.10 -12.04
N SER A 74 -0.91 5.82 -10.75
CA SER A 74 -0.98 4.46 -10.22
C SER A 74 -2.07 4.31 -9.15
N LEU A 75 -2.62 3.08 -9.07
CA LEU A 75 -3.49 2.60 -8.02
C LEU A 75 -2.81 1.41 -7.35
N ASP A 76 -2.52 1.57 -6.07
CA ASP A 76 -1.82 0.61 -5.25
C ASP A 76 -2.80 0.03 -4.22
N HIS A 77 -2.87 -1.30 -4.10
CA HIS A 77 -3.67 -1.96 -3.07
C HIS A 77 -2.80 -2.85 -2.19
N TYR A 78 -2.83 -2.56 -0.90
CA TYR A 78 -2.00 -3.19 0.12
C TYR A 78 -2.82 -4.18 0.93
N PHE A 79 -2.42 -5.45 0.91
CA PHE A 79 -3.06 -6.52 1.68
C PHE A 79 -2.43 -6.62 3.07
N LEU A 80 -2.79 -5.70 3.95
CA LEU A 80 -2.27 -5.66 5.31
C LEU A 80 -3.08 -6.61 6.20
N PHE A 81 -2.44 -7.66 6.68
CA PHE A 81 -2.99 -8.54 7.71
C PHE A 81 -2.31 -8.20 9.04
N LEU A 82 -3.10 -7.80 10.01
CA LEU A 82 -2.61 -7.54 11.36
C LEU A 82 -2.79 -8.77 12.22
N SER A 83 -1.77 -9.02 13.06
CA SER A 83 -1.79 -10.15 13.97
C SER A 83 -2.64 -9.85 15.21
N ASP A 84 -3.18 -10.90 15.75
CA ASP A 84 -3.95 -10.92 16.98
C ASP A 84 -3.04 -10.66 18.19
N GLU A 85 -3.41 -9.73 19.06
CA GLU A 85 -2.85 -9.65 20.40
C GLU A 85 -3.81 -10.32 21.37
N VAL A 86 -3.29 -11.28 22.12
CA VAL A 86 -4.00 -11.90 23.24
C VAL A 86 -3.50 -11.26 24.53
N SER A 87 -4.37 -10.60 25.27
CA SER A 87 -4.10 -10.13 26.62
C SER A 87 -4.89 -11.00 27.59
N THR A 88 -4.19 -11.61 28.56
CA THR A 88 -4.82 -12.38 29.65
C THR A 88 -4.81 -11.54 30.92
N ASN A 89 -5.96 -11.45 31.57
CA ASN A 89 -6.10 -10.84 32.89
C ASN A 89 -5.69 -11.82 33.99
N ALA A 90 -5.41 -11.29 35.20
CA ALA A 90 -5.08 -12.09 36.36
C ALA A 90 -6.16 -13.11 36.77
N SER A 91 -7.40 -12.95 36.29
CA SER A 91 -8.56 -13.85 36.52
C SER A 91 -8.66 -14.99 35.49
N GLY A 92 -7.71 -15.11 34.55
CA GLY A 92 -7.71 -16.15 33.52
C GLY A 92 -8.59 -15.86 32.28
N ASP A 93 -9.30 -14.72 32.26
CA ASP A 93 -10.06 -14.32 31.07
C ASP A 93 -9.14 -13.85 29.97
N ALA A 94 -9.27 -14.41 28.79
CA ALA A 94 -8.50 -13.99 27.63
C ALA A 94 -9.30 -13.00 26.79
N PHE A 95 -8.69 -11.86 26.51
CA PHE A 95 -9.22 -10.87 25.57
C PHE A 95 -8.32 -10.83 24.32
N LYS A 96 -8.90 -11.17 23.18
CA LYS A 96 -8.21 -11.16 21.89
C LYS A 96 -8.69 -9.98 21.07
N LEU A 97 -7.77 -9.10 20.70
CA LEU A 97 -8.04 -7.96 19.81
C LEU A 97 -7.60 -8.29 18.39
N ASN A 98 -8.57 -8.42 17.49
CA ASN A 98 -8.33 -8.54 16.06
C ASN A 98 -8.39 -7.17 15.38
N TYR A 99 -7.28 -6.73 14.82
CA TYR A 99 -7.21 -5.47 14.09
C TYR A 99 -6.88 -5.72 12.62
N LYS A 100 -7.74 -5.27 11.71
CA LYS A 100 -7.56 -5.40 10.25
C LYS A 100 -7.52 -4.03 9.61
N THR A 101 -6.44 -3.74 8.87
CA THR A 101 -6.33 -2.52 8.07
C THR A 101 -6.28 -2.88 6.59
N LYS A 102 -7.08 -2.19 5.79
CA LYS A 102 -7.00 -2.19 4.33
C LYS A 102 -6.50 -0.82 3.89
N ILE A 103 -5.49 -0.81 3.04
CA ILE A 103 -4.93 0.42 2.51
C ILE A 103 -4.96 0.36 0.99
N SER A 104 -5.41 1.43 0.37
CA SER A 104 -5.27 1.67 -1.08
C SER A 104 -4.72 3.07 -1.27
N ALA A 105 -3.96 3.31 -2.32
CA ALA A 105 -3.45 4.63 -2.66
C ALA A 105 -3.64 4.92 -4.15
N ALA A 106 -4.01 6.16 -4.46
CA ALA A 106 -3.97 6.71 -5.81
C ALA A 106 -2.82 7.73 -5.85
N MET A 107 -1.85 7.52 -6.75
CA MET A 107 -0.61 8.29 -6.79
C MET A 107 -0.36 8.85 -8.18
N LEU A 108 0.04 10.11 -8.23
CA LEU A 108 0.63 10.74 -9.41
C LEU A 108 2.14 10.72 -9.23
N ASN A 109 2.84 10.05 -10.12
CA ASN A 109 4.28 9.81 -10.05
C ASN A 109 5.00 10.50 -11.21
N GLY A 110 6.24 10.90 -10.98
CA GLY A 110 7.18 11.32 -11.99
C GLY A 110 8.48 10.54 -11.83
N TYR A 111 9.06 10.12 -12.95
CA TYR A 111 10.32 9.36 -12.97
C TYR A 111 11.30 10.01 -13.93
N LYS A 112 12.58 9.88 -13.59
CA LYS A 112 13.68 10.29 -14.43
C LYS A 112 14.66 9.13 -14.58
N ASP A 113 14.89 8.75 -15.81
CA ASP A 113 15.91 7.79 -16.18
C ASP A 113 17.29 8.47 -16.10
N ILE A 114 18.26 7.81 -15.47
CA ILE A 114 19.58 8.40 -15.19
C ILE A 114 20.48 8.24 -16.41
N THR A 115 20.55 7.00 -16.91
CA THR A 115 21.34 6.65 -18.07
C THR A 115 20.87 5.30 -18.61
N ASN A 116 21.16 5.02 -19.86
CA ASN A 116 20.83 3.75 -20.48
C ASN A 116 22.11 2.91 -20.63
N PHE A 117 22.15 1.73 -20.02
CA PHE A 117 23.22 0.74 -20.13
C PHE A 117 22.72 -0.46 -20.96
N SER A 118 22.53 -0.26 -22.25
CA SER A 118 21.99 -1.30 -23.13
C SER A 118 20.57 -1.72 -22.74
N ILE A 119 20.42 -2.87 -22.05
CA ILE A 119 19.12 -3.39 -21.63
C ILE A 119 18.70 -2.90 -20.23
N PHE A 120 19.55 -2.19 -19.49
CA PHE A 120 19.29 -1.71 -18.14
C PHE A 120 19.20 -0.19 -18.10
N THR A 121 18.12 0.33 -17.58
CA THR A 121 17.92 1.77 -17.40
C THR A 121 17.61 2.07 -15.93
N PRO A 122 18.61 2.48 -15.13
CA PRO A 122 18.39 2.96 -13.78
C PRO A 122 17.55 4.23 -13.77
N PHE A 123 16.61 4.33 -12.84
CA PHE A 123 15.77 5.50 -12.69
C PHE A 123 15.56 5.89 -11.24
N ILE A 124 15.19 7.13 -11.03
CA ILE A 124 14.68 7.67 -9.76
C ILE A 124 13.35 8.34 -10.00
N GLY A 125 12.56 8.44 -8.96
CA GLY A 125 11.25 9.08 -9.09
C GLY A 125 10.65 9.44 -7.75
N GLY A 126 9.50 10.08 -7.86
CA GLY A 126 8.70 10.43 -6.70
C GLY A 126 7.25 10.62 -7.09
N GLY A 127 6.38 10.58 -6.10
CA GLY A 127 4.96 10.75 -6.33
C GLY A 127 4.25 11.34 -5.12
N ILE A 128 3.11 11.93 -5.41
CA ILE A 128 2.16 12.45 -4.41
C ILE A 128 0.78 11.89 -4.71
N GLY A 129 -0.06 11.79 -3.69
CA GLY A 129 -1.38 11.23 -3.89
C GLY A 129 -2.24 11.20 -2.64
N VAL A 130 -3.24 10.32 -2.69
CA VAL A 130 -4.18 10.12 -1.60
C VAL A 130 -4.24 8.65 -1.23
N SER A 131 -4.07 8.34 0.04
CA SER A 131 -4.29 7.01 0.59
C SER A 131 -5.69 6.91 1.20
N PHE A 132 -6.29 5.73 1.05
CA PHE A 132 -7.59 5.33 1.59
C PHE A 132 -7.34 4.24 2.63
N LEU A 133 -7.48 4.60 3.90
CA LEU A 133 -7.28 3.68 5.01
C LEU A 133 -8.64 3.25 5.56
N GLN A 134 -8.84 1.95 5.69
CA GLN A 134 -10.00 1.37 6.35
C GLN A 134 -9.53 0.46 7.48
N ASP A 135 -9.77 0.92 8.71
CA ASP A 135 -9.45 0.20 9.92
C ASP A 135 -10.70 -0.48 10.50
N LYS A 136 -10.55 -1.73 10.93
CA LYS A 136 -11.59 -2.47 11.66
C LYS A 136 -10.94 -3.12 12.88
N ALA A 137 -11.50 -2.89 14.04
CA ALA A 137 -11.13 -3.58 15.27
C ALA A 137 -12.30 -4.42 15.78
N THR A 138 -12.01 -5.66 16.15
CA THR A 138 -12.98 -6.60 16.70
C THR A 138 -12.39 -7.19 17.97
N GLY A 139 -13.09 -7.06 19.09
CA GLY A 139 -12.74 -7.70 20.35
C GLY A 139 -13.39 -9.08 20.46
N ILE A 140 -12.64 -10.06 20.91
CA ILE A 140 -13.15 -11.40 21.25
C ILE A 140 -12.82 -11.63 22.72
N GLY A 141 -13.86 -11.70 23.54
CA GLY A 141 -13.74 -12.03 24.98
C GLY A 141 -14.12 -13.51 25.22
N THR A 142 -13.31 -14.23 25.98
CA THR A 142 -13.64 -15.55 26.49
C THR A 142 -13.87 -15.43 28.00
N ASN A 143 -15.03 -15.83 28.49
CA ASN A 143 -15.32 -15.88 29.90
C ASN A 143 -15.34 -17.33 30.34
N THR A 144 -14.38 -17.70 31.18
CA THR A 144 -14.18 -19.08 31.63
C THR A 144 -15.20 -19.52 32.69
N GLU A 145 -15.77 -18.58 33.46
CA GLU A 145 -16.73 -18.91 34.54
C GLU A 145 -18.13 -19.21 34.02
N SER A 146 -18.56 -18.62 32.90
CA SER A 146 -19.93 -18.77 32.39
C SER A 146 -20.09 -19.80 31.27
N GLY A 147 -19.03 -20.48 30.85
CA GLY A 147 -19.05 -21.46 29.74
C GLY A 147 -19.37 -20.87 28.38
N ILE A 148 -19.38 -19.56 28.23
CA ILE A 148 -19.60 -18.84 26.96
C ILE A 148 -18.27 -18.74 26.22
N SER A 149 -18.16 -19.44 25.09
CA SER A 149 -16.88 -19.65 24.42
C SER A 149 -16.36 -18.46 23.68
N GLU A 150 -17.16 -17.58 23.12
CA GLU A 150 -16.72 -16.39 22.39
C GLU A 150 -17.81 -15.32 22.28
N ILE A 151 -17.52 -14.10 22.72
CA ILE A 151 -18.35 -12.93 22.45
C ILE A 151 -17.59 -12.03 21.50
N ILE A 152 -18.10 -11.89 20.27
CA ILE A 152 -17.51 -10.97 19.27
C ILE A 152 -18.12 -9.58 19.46
N ILE A 153 -17.31 -8.62 19.86
CA ILE A 153 -17.73 -7.23 20.04
C ILE A 153 -17.12 -6.40 18.89
N PRO A 154 -17.94 -5.87 17.95
CA PRO A 154 -17.44 -4.93 16.96
C PRO A 154 -17.09 -3.63 17.68
N MET A 155 -15.79 -3.36 17.84
CA MET A 155 -15.34 -2.19 18.58
C MET A 155 -15.25 -0.94 17.71
N TYR A 156 -14.88 -1.08 16.42
CA TYR A 156 -14.58 0.09 15.63
C TYR A 156 -14.47 -0.18 14.11
N SER A 157 -14.98 0.74 13.30
CA SER A 157 -14.73 0.80 11.86
C SER A 157 -14.58 2.25 11.40
N GLN A 158 -13.45 2.60 10.84
CA GLN A 158 -13.20 3.96 10.33
C GLN A 158 -12.63 3.90 8.92
N LYS A 159 -13.08 4.84 8.08
CA LYS A 159 -12.51 5.13 6.77
C LYS A 159 -11.91 6.53 6.81
N VAL A 160 -10.66 6.65 6.38
CA VAL A 160 -9.92 7.91 6.41
C VAL A 160 -9.16 8.10 5.10
N TYR A 161 -9.17 9.33 4.61
CA TYR A 161 -8.36 9.77 3.47
C TYR A 161 -7.17 10.56 3.99
N ARG A 162 -5.98 10.31 3.46
CA ARG A 162 -4.75 10.99 3.87
C ARG A 162 -3.91 11.35 2.66
N PHE A 163 -3.18 12.45 2.78
CA PHE A 163 -2.13 12.77 1.82
C PHE A 163 -1.04 11.72 1.91
N ALA A 164 -0.57 11.27 0.74
CA ALA A 164 0.49 10.29 0.62
C ALA A 164 1.60 10.82 -0.28
N TYR A 165 2.84 10.40 -0.03
CA TYR A 165 3.97 10.67 -0.91
C TYR A 165 4.87 9.44 -1.01
N LYS A 166 5.60 9.36 -2.13
CA LYS A 166 6.47 8.24 -2.48
C LYS A 166 7.78 8.74 -3.03
N LEU A 167 8.88 8.11 -2.66
CA LEU A 167 10.18 8.20 -3.31
C LEU A 167 10.52 6.84 -3.88
N THR A 168 11.02 6.80 -5.11
CA THR A 168 11.28 5.57 -5.85
C THR A 168 12.69 5.58 -6.41
N ALA A 169 13.37 4.44 -6.34
CA ALA A 169 14.58 4.15 -7.11
C ALA A 169 14.44 2.74 -7.69
N GLY A 170 14.86 2.56 -8.94
CA GLY A 170 14.68 1.29 -9.59
C GLY A 170 15.54 1.13 -10.84
N VAL A 171 15.30 0.02 -11.51
CA VAL A 171 15.90 -0.33 -12.78
C VAL A 171 14.84 -0.91 -13.71
N ASP A 172 14.79 -0.41 -14.91
CA ASP A 172 14.05 -0.95 -16.03
C ASP A 172 14.92 -1.93 -16.79
N ILE A 173 14.33 -3.01 -17.23
CA ILE A 173 14.96 -4.07 -18.02
C ILE A 173 14.10 -4.26 -19.27
N ASP A 174 14.59 -3.82 -20.41
CA ASP A 174 13.87 -3.93 -21.67
C ASP A 174 13.89 -5.38 -22.16
N LEU A 175 12.70 -5.97 -22.29
CA LEU A 175 12.52 -7.33 -22.82
C LEU A 175 12.32 -7.32 -24.32
N THR A 176 11.54 -6.37 -24.80
CA THR A 176 11.24 -6.13 -26.21
C THR A 176 11.08 -4.63 -26.42
N ASP A 177 10.93 -4.19 -27.67
CA ASP A 177 10.67 -2.78 -27.99
C ASP A 177 9.43 -2.19 -27.30
N ASN A 178 8.46 -3.06 -26.92
CA ASN A 178 7.18 -2.64 -26.34
C ASN A 178 6.97 -3.13 -24.91
N SER A 179 7.90 -3.89 -24.33
CA SER A 179 7.72 -4.43 -22.97
C SER A 179 8.97 -4.32 -22.12
N THR A 180 8.80 -3.83 -20.90
CA THR A 180 9.86 -3.58 -19.93
C THR A 180 9.48 -4.20 -18.60
N ILE A 181 10.42 -4.89 -17.94
CA ILE A 181 10.31 -5.26 -16.52
C ILE A 181 10.90 -4.12 -15.70
N GLU A 182 10.15 -3.64 -14.73
CA GLU A 182 10.59 -2.66 -13.75
C GLU A 182 10.80 -3.34 -12.40
N LEU A 183 12.00 -3.18 -11.82
CA LEU A 183 12.30 -3.54 -10.44
C LEU A 183 12.52 -2.28 -9.65
N SER A 184 11.70 -2.02 -8.62
CA SER A 184 11.79 -0.78 -7.88
C SER A 184 11.72 -0.98 -6.36
N TYR A 185 12.46 -0.14 -5.66
CA TYR A 185 12.34 0.11 -4.24
C TYR A 185 11.62 1.43 -4.04
N ASN A 186 10.62 1.40 -3.16
CA ASN A 186 9.81 2.57 -2.86
C ASN A 186 9.80 2.84 -1.35
N TYR A 187 10.01 4.09 -0.98
CA TYR A 187 9.77 4.62 0.35
C TYR A 187 8.49 5.44 0.33
N LEU A 188 7.47 5.00 1.08
CA LEU A 188 6.16 5.62 1.07
C LEU A 188 5.76 6.10 2.46
N ASN A 189 5.13 7.27 2.49
CA ASN A 189 4.34 7.72 3.62
C ASN A 189 2.87 7.73 3.18
N LEU A 190 2.07 6.83 3.75
CA LEU A 190 0.64 6.72 3.45
C LEU A 190 -0.23 7.59 4.37
N GLY A 191 0.42 8.51 5.11
CA GLY A 191 -0.22 9.46 5.99
C GLY A 191 -0.36 8.98 7.42
N ARG A 192 -0.86 9.91 8.25
CA ARG A 192 -1.02 9.72 9.69
C ARG A 192 -2.45 9.35 10.04
N ASN A 193 -2.65 8.27 10.79
CA ASN A 193 -3.95 7.94 11.35
C ASN A 193 -3.94 8.04 12.88
N LYS A 194 -5.02 8.64 13.43
CA LYS A 194 -5.27 8.72 14.87
C LYS A 194 -6.55 7.92 15.15
N PRO A 195 -6.46 6.72 15.77
CA PRO A 195 -7.65 5.96 16.13
C PRO A 195 -8.51 6.77 17.12
N ARG A 196 -9.81 6.92 16.82
CA ARG A 196 -10.72 7.70 17.69
C ARG A 196 -11.05 7.05 19.01
N MET A 197 -10.86 5.73 19.13
CA MET A 197 -11.33 4.96 20.28
C MET A 197 -10.41 5.05 21.50
N LEU A 198 -9.17 5.45 21.32
CA LEU A 198 -8.20 5.61 22.39
C LEU A 198 -7.59 7.00 22.25
N GLU A 199 -8.18 7.98 22.91
CA GLU A 199 -7.66 9.35 22.95
C GLU A 199 -6.20 9.43 23.43
N SER A 200 -5.76 8.41 24.16
CA SER A 200 -4.38 8.22 24.63
C SER A 200 -3.45 7.58 23.58
N MET A 201 -3.95 7.05 22.44
CA MET A 201 -3.06 6.50 21.41
C MET A 201 -2.43 7.59 20.56
N ILE A 202 -1.10 7.52 20.47
CA ILE A 202 -0.30 8.39 19.63
C ILE A 202 -0.68 8.23 18.17
N ALA A 203 -0.83 9.34 17.46
CA ALA A 203 -1.06 9.34 16.02
C ALA A 203 0.07 8.57 15.31
N ARG A 204 -0.29 7.71 14.35
CA ARG A 204 0.64 6.79 13.68
C ARG A 204 0.88 7.22 12.24
N ASP A 205 2.15 7.32 11.86
CA ASP A 205 2.55 7.47 10.47
C ASP A 205 2.72 6.08 9.83
N TYR A 206 2.06 5.84 8.70
CA TYR A 206 2.23 4.61 7.93
C TYR A 206 3.41 4.78 6.96
N LEU A 207 4.62 4.55 7.49
CA LEU A 207 5.86 4.51 6.70
C LEU A 207 6.08 3.09 6.19
N VAL A 208 6.15 2.93 4.88
CA VAL A 208 6.24 1.65 4.21
C VAL A 208 7.47 1.61 3.32
N HIS A 209 8.26 0.56 3.47
CA HIS A 209 9.31 0.17 2.55
C HIS A 209 8.75 -0.91 1.63
N ASN A 210 8.94 -0.76 0.34
CA ASN A 210 8.29 -1.60 -0.65
C ASN A 210 9.30 -2.01 -1.73
N LEU A 211 9.32 -3.30 -2.06
CA LEU A 211 10.00 -3.84 -3.24
C LEU A 211 8.93 -4.29 -4.23
N THR A 212 8.96 -3.75 -5.44
CA THR A 212 7.98 -4.02 -6.48
C THR A 212 8.65 -4.57 -7.73
N THR A 213 8.00 -5.55 -8.34
CA THR A 213 8.30 -5.99 -9.70
C THR A 213 7.07 -5.72 -10.55
N SER A 214 7.25 -5.04 -11.68
CA SER A 214 6.16 -4.66 -12.57
C SER A 214 6.52 -4.99 -14.01
N VAL A 215 5.50 -5.18 -14.83
CA VAL A 215 5.63 -5.24 -16.30
C VAL A 215 4.93 -4.01 -16.86
N ARG A 216 5.64 -3.29 -17.73
CA ARG A 216 5.17 -2.12 -18.47
C ARG A 216 5.03 -2.49 -19.93
N PHE A 217 3.92 -2.11 -20.55
CA PHE A 217 3.63 -2.26 -21.97
C PHE A 217 3.43 -0.89 -22.59
N ASN A 218 4.26 -0.55 -23.58
CA ASN A 218 4.23 0.69 -24.34
C ASN A 218 3.39 0.50 -25.61
N PHE A 219 2.69 1.58 -26.02
CA PHE A 219 1.79 1.58 -27.18
C PHE A 219 2.15 2.71 -28.13
#